data_21e7becb9c2b05a120bf0ed3412e0e6b
#
_entry.id   21e7becb9c2b05a120bf0ed3412e0e6b
#
_cell.length_a   1.000
_cell.length_b   1.000
_cell.length_c   1.000
_cell.angle_alpha   90.00
_cell.angle_beta   90.00
_cell.angle_gamma   90.00
#
_symmetry.space_group_name_H-M   'P 1'
#
loop_
_entity.id
_entity.type
_entity.pdbx_description
1 polymer ?
#
loop_
_entity_poly.entity_id
_entity_poly.type
_entity_poly.pdbx_seq_one_letter_code
_entity_poly.pdbx_strand_id
1 'polypeptide(L)'
;MAFDQTLTTQAKLVALQALATGTLKMALYTADADLGAGTLVYSTANEVVGTGYTAGGNVLTSVTVLTSGTTAYLDFDNVVWNPANFTARGALIYNTNLGNLAVAVLDFGSDKTTTTTFTVQTPANTADAALIRFA
;
A
#
# COMPACT_ATOMS: atom_id res chain seq x y z
N MET A 1 30.55 24.76 9.91
CA MET A 1 30.07 23.93 8.77
C MET A 1 29.94 22.50 9.23
N ALA A 2 28.82 21.86 8.90
CA ALA A 2 28.57 20.47 9.27
C ALA A 2 28.30 19.63 8.03
N PHE A 3 28.76 18.39 8.04
CA PHE A 3 28.41 17.38 7.05
C PHE A 3 27.73 16.23 7.76
N ASP A 4 26.50 15.89 7.31
CA ASP A 4 25.79 14.71 7.76
C ASP A 4 25.79 13.67 6.64
N GLN A 5 26.23 12.48 6.98
CA GLN A 5 26.28 11.37 6.02
C GLN A 5 24.90 10.74 5.92
N THR A 6 24.10 11.16 4.90
CA THR A 6 22.72 10.77 4.79
C THR A 6 22.24 10.83 3.33
N LEU A 7 21.11 10.17 3.06
CA LEU A 7 20.35 10.36 1.83
C LEU A 7 19.60 11.71 1.92
N THR A 8 19.71 12.54 0.89
CA THR A 8 19.06 13.86 0.91
C THR A 8 17.55 13.74 0.85
N THR A 9 16.83 14.71 1.42
CA THR A 9 15.36 14.75 1.38
C THR A 9 14.85 14.80 -0.05
N GLN A 10 15.52 15.55 -0.92
CA GLN A 10 15.13 15.63 -2.33
C GLN A 10 15.26 14.28 -3.04
N ALA A 11 16.31 13.50 -2.74
CA ALA A 11 16.48 12.17 -3.29
C ALA A 11 15.37 11.21 -2.81
N LYS A 12 14.98 11.31 -1.54
CA LYS A 12 13.86 10.55 -0.98
C LYS A 12 12.55 10.89 -1.69
N LEU A 13 12.30 12.18 -1.92
CA LEU A 13 11.11 12.65 -2.62
C LEU A 13 11.05 12.09 -4.05
N VAL A 14 12.12 12.21 -4.81
CA VAL A 14 12.19 11.72 -6.19
C VAL A 14 12.00 10.21 -6.25
N ALA A 15 12.64 9.46 -5.36
CA ALA A 15 12.49 8.01 -5.31
C ALA A 15 11.04 7.61 -5.02
N LEU A 16 10.39 8.28 -4.08
CA LEU A 16 8.99 7.99 -3.73
C LEU A 16 8.03 8.41 -4.85
N GLN A 17 8.28 9.53 -5.52
CA GLN A 17 7.51 9.94 -6.69
C GLN A 17 7.60 8.89 -7.81
N ALA A 18 8.76 8.30 -8.02
CA ALA A 18 8.94 7.22 -9.01
C ALA A 18 8.10 6.00 -8.65
N LEU A 19 8.06 5.61 -7.37
CA LEU A 19 7.23 4.50 -6.90
C LEU A 19 5.73 4.78 -7.02
N ALA A 20 5.33 6.04 -6.93
CA ALA A 20 3.92 6.46 -6.97
C ALA A 20 3.46 6.88 -8.37
N THR A 21 4.32 6.79 -9.39
CA THR A 21 3.99 7.19 -10.76
C THR A 21 2.93 6.25 -11.35
N GLY A 22 1.87 6.85 -11.93
CA GLY A 22 0.81 6.09 -12.58
C GLY A 22 -0.23 5.57 -11.58
N THR A 23 -0.68 4.34 -11.74
CA THR A 23 -1.77 3.76 -10.97
C THR A 23 -1.26 2.79 -9.92
N LEU A 24 -1.53 3.09 -8.66
CA LEU A 24 -1.33 2.17 -7.53
C LEU A 24 -2.65 1.48 -7.22
N LYS A 25 -2.57 0.18 -6.89
CA LYS A 25 -3.73 -0.63 -6.50
C LYS A 25 -3.44 -1.36 -5.20
N MET A 26 -4.52 -1.67 -4.47
CA MET A 26 -4.45 -2.49 -3.26
C MET A 26 -5.22 -3.78 -3.49
N ALA A 27 -4.52 -4.92 -3.44
CA ALA A 27 -5.10 -6.25 -3.50
C ALA A 27 -5.17 -6.85 -2.10
N LEU A 28 -6.20 -7.67 -1.86
CA LEU A 28 -6.42 -8.33 -0.56
C LEU A 28 -6.09 -9.82 -0.65
N TYR A 29 -5.55 -10.36 0.43
CA TYR A 29 -5.08 -11.74 0.48
C TYR A 29 -5.59 -12.48 1.71
N THR A 30 -5.73 -13.80 1.57
CA THR A 30 -6.08 -14.70 2.66
C THR A 30 -4.86 -15.01 3.53
N ALA A 31 -5.09 -15.67 4.68
CA ALA A 31 -4.03 -16.07 5.59
C ALA A 31 -3.02 -17.07 4.99
N ASP A 32 -3.35 -17.69 3.87
CA ASP A 32 -2.45 -18.63 3.19
C ASP A 32 -1.40 -17.93 2.33
N ALA A 33 -1.53 -16.64 2.10
CA ALA A 33 -0.58 -15.88 1.31
C ALA A 33 0.74 -15.69 2.06
N ASP A 34 1.84 -15.67 1.30
CA ASP A 34 3.18 -15.39 1.81
C ASP A 34 3.67 -14.08 1.19
N LEU A 35 3.50 -12.99 1.91
CA LEU A 35 3.86 -11.65 1.48
C LEU A 35 4.85 -11.02 2.46
N GLY A 36 5.85 -10.34 1.94
CA GLY A 36 6.84 -9.66 2.76
C GLY A 36 7.84 -8.89 1.92
N ALA A 37 8.97 -8.57 2.50
CA ALA A 37 10.01 -7.80 1.83
C ALA A 37 10.54 -8.47 0.55
N GLY A 38 10.43 -9.80 0.45
CA GLY A 38 10.83 -10.55 -0.73
C GLY A 38 9.79 -10.61 -1.84
N THR A 39 8.60 -10.04 -1.65
CA THR A 39 7.56 -10.00 -2.68
C THR A 39 7.96 -9.02 -3.78
N LEU A 40 8.02 -9.51 -5.02
CA LEU A 40 8.51 -8.71 -6.15
C LEU A 40 7.39 -8.06 -6.95
N VAL A 41 6.31 -8.81 -7.20
CA VAL A 41 5.20 -8.36 -8.06
C VAL A 41 3.87 -8.87 -7.53
N TYR A 42 2.79 -8.25 -7.99
CA TYR A 42 1.44 -8.73 -7.74
C TYR A 42 1.25 -10.14 -8.31
N SER A 43 0.54 -10.98 -7.56
CA SER A 43 0.15 -12.32 -7.96
C SER A 43 -1.25 -12.62 -7.45
N THR A 44 -2.00 -13.44 -8.18
CA THR A 44 -3.33 -13.91 -7.76
C THR A 44 -3.27 -15.06 -6.76
N ALA A 45 -2.09 -15.58 -6.44
CA ALA A 45 -1.94 -16.70 -5.50
C ALA A 45 -2.45 -16.30 -4.12
N ASN A 46 -3.45 -17.01 -3.62
CA ASN A 46 -4.10 -16.79 -2.32
C ASN A 46 -4.75 -15.40 -2.16
N GLU A 47 -5.05 -14.75 -3.27
CA GLU A 47 -5.85 -13.54 -3.27
C GLU A 47 -7.28 -13.85 -2.83
N VAL A 48 -7.95 -12.90 -2.19
CA VAL A 48 -9.33 -13.03 -1.73
C VAL A 48 -10.25 -13.38 -2.91
N VAL A 49 -11.17 -14.30 -2.67
CA VAL A 49 -12.28 -14.62 -3.59
C VAL A 49 -13.57 -14.48 -2.81
N GLY A 50 -14.48 -13.64 -3.28
CA GLY A 50 -15.75 -13.41 -2.60
C GLY A 50 -16.57 -12.30 -3.24
N THR A 51 -17.80 -12.15 -2.76
CA THR A 51 -18.71 -11.12 -3.27
C THR A 51 -18.14 -9.73 -3.03
N GLY A 52 -18.11 -8.91 -4.08
CA GLY A 52 -17.64 -7.54 -4.02
C GLY A 52 -16.16 -7.38 -4.20
N TYR A 53 -15.39 -8.47 -4.33
CA TYR A 53 -13.97 -8.42 -4.60
C TYR A 53 -13.66 -8.87 -6.03
N THR A 54 -12.94 -8.05 -6.75
CA THR A 54 -12.43 -8.37 -8.10
C THR A 54 -10.92 -8.56 -8.01
N ALA A 55 -10.39 -9.61 -8.64
CA ALA A 55 -8.95 -9.85 -8.68
C ALA A 55 -8.19 -8.60 -9.14
N GLY A 56 -7.13 -8.28 -8.45
CA GLY A 56 -6.37 -7.04 -8.64
C GLY A 56 -6.68 -5.98 -7.60
N GLY A 57 -7.83 -6.03 -6.95
CA GLY A 57 -8.22 -5.10 -5.90
C GLY A 57 -8.71 -3.76 -6.43
N ASN A 58 -8.62 -2.74 -5.58
CA ASN A 58 -9.09 -1.38 -5.89
C ASN A 58 -7.94 -0.41 -6.10
N VAL A 59 -8.19 0.59 -6.95
CA VAL A 59 -7.25 1.68 -7.22
C VAL A 59 -7.16 2.59 -5.99
N LEU A 60 -5.94 2.97 -5.60
CA LEU A 60 -5.74 4.00 -4.58
C LEU A 60 -6.14 5.36 -5.12
N THR A 61 -6.80 6.16 -4.28
CA THR A 61 -7.28 7.48 -4.64
C THR A 61 -6.55 8.56 -3.84
N SER A 62 -6.50 9.79 -4.40
CA SER A 62 -5.87 10.95 -3.77
C SER A 62 -4.41 10.70 -3.40
N VAL A 63 -3.68 9.98 -4.24
CA VAL A 63 -2.27 9.65 -4.01
C VAL A 63 -1.43 10.91 -4.17
N THR A 64 -0.70 11.26 -3.12
CA THR A 64 0.16 12.45 -3.10
C THR A 64 1.46 12.13 -2.38
N VAL A 65 2.58 12.61 -2.90
CA VAL A 65 3.89 12.49 -2.26
C VAL A 65 4.23 13.81 -1.59
N LEU A 66 4.55 13.76 -0.30
CA LEU A 66 4.81 14.91 0.54
C LEU A 66 6.15 14.77 1.27
N THR A 67 6.66 15.90 1.75
CA THR A 67 7.83 15.91 2.64
C THR A 67 7.51 16.68 3.90
N SER A 68 8.11 16.23 5.00
CA SER A 68 8.12 16.97 6.27
C SER A 68 9.45 16.71 6.97
N GLY A 69 10.17 17.78 7.32
CA GLY A 69 11.52 17.62 7.83
C GLY A 69 12.42 16.95 6.79
N THR A 70 13.02 15.82 7.14
CA THR A 70 13.87 15.01 6.25
C THR A 70 13.21 13.74 5.78
N THR A 71 11.89 13.60 5.94
CA THR A 71 11.11 12.42 5.57
C THR A 71 10.23 12.71 4.35
N ALA A 72 10.27 11.82 3.35
CA ALA A 72 9.30 11.78 2.27
C ALA A 72 8.26 10.70 2.57
N TYR A 73 6.99 10.97 2.35
CA TYR A 73 5.92 10.01 2.62
C TYR A 73 4.79 10.11 1.60
N LEU A 74 4.01 9.03 1.54
CA LEU A 74 2.87 8.90 0.64
C LEU A 74 1.56 9.08 1.40
N ASP A 75 0.70 9.94 0.89
CA ASP A 75 -0.66 10.16 1.37
C ASP A 75 -1.64 9.56 0.36
N PHE A 76 -2.63 8.83 0.85
CA PHE A 76 -3.75 8.33 0.04
C PHE A 76 -4.96 8.06 0.93
N ASP A 77 -6.15 7.99 0.31
CA ASP A 77 -7.40 7.76 1.03
C ASP A 77 -7.55 6.31 1.48
N ASN A 78 -8.40 6.08 2.48
CA ASN A 78 -8.82 4.73 2.85
C ASN A 78 -9.39 4.00 1.63
N VAL A 79 -9.15 2.69 1.55
CA VAL A 79 -9.62 1.86 0.45
C VAL A 79 -10.84 1.08 0.90
N VAL A 80 -11.93 1.16 0.13
CA VAL A 80 -13.24 0.61 0.50
C VAL A 80 -13.75 -0.34 -0.57
N TRP A 81 -14.25 -1.49 -0.10
CA TRP A 81 -15.02 -2.44 -0.92
C TRP A 81 -16.45 -2.45 -0.40
N ASN A 82 -17.43 -2.10 -1.28
CA ASN A 82 -18.83 -2.03 -0.92
C ASN A 82 -19.69 -2.32 -2.17
N PRO A 83 -20.54 -3.35 -2.18
CA PRO A 83 -20.75 -4.33 -1.11
C PRO A 83 -19.54 -5.26 -0.96
N ALA A 84 -19.43 -5.92 0.17
CA ALA A 84 -18.34 -6.86 0.42
C ALA A 84 -18.81 -8.00 1.33
N ASN A 85 -18.47 -9.24 0.95
CA ASN A 85 -18.69 -10.43 1.76
C ASN A 85 -17.51 -11.36 1.55
N PHE A 86 -16.47 -11.19 2.40
CA PHE A 86 -15.25 -11.98 2.30
C PHE A 86 -14.40 -11.83 3.55
N THR A 87 -13.34 -12.62 3.63
CA THR A 87 -12.34 -12.55 4.70
C THR A 87 -10.98 -12.23 4.09
N ALA A 88 -10.25 -11.30 4.68
CA ALA A 88 -8.88 -10.95 4.30
C ALA A 88 -7.96 -10.91 5.52
N ARG A 89 -6.70 -11.30 5.33
CA ARG A 89 -5.66 -11.27 6.37
C ARG A 89 -4.67 -10.14 6.16
N GLY A 90 -4.45 -9.73 4.92
CA GLY A 90 -3.50 -8.69 4.60
C GLY A 90 -3.73 -8.11 3.22
N ALA A 91 -2.89 -7.16 2.84
CA ALA A 91 -2.99 -6.45 1.58
C ALA A 91 -1.62 -6.22 0.95
N LEU A 92 -1.62 -6.03 -0.36
CA LEU A 92 -0.45 -5.64 -1.15
C LEU A 92 -0.79 -4.37 -1.93
N ILE A 93 0.05 -3.35 -1.79
CA ILE A 93 0.03 -2.18 -2.67
C ILE A 93 1.04 -2.43 -3.78
N TYR A 94 0.62 -2.29 -5.03
CA TYR A 94 1.47 -2.49 -6.19
C TYR A 94 1.21 -1.45 -7.26
N ASN A 95 2.18 -1.24 -8.14
CA ASN A 95 2.11 -0.23 -9.20
C ASN A 95 1.96 -0.90 -10.55
N THR A 96 0.81 -0.68 -11.21
CA THR A 96 0.49 -1.28 -12.50
C THR A 96 1.34 -0.72 -13.65
N ASN A 97 1.84 0.51 -13.51
CA ASN A 97 2.67 1.14 -14.53
C ASN A 97 4.14 0.68 -14.48
N LEU A 98 4.53 -0.02 -13.42
CA LEU A 98 5.89 -0.53 -13.22
C LEU A 98 5.93 -2.06 -13.28
N GLY A 99 5.12 -2.68 -14.17
CA GLY A 99 5.07 -4.13 -14.32
C GLY A 99 4.49 -4.83 -13.09
N ASN A 100 3.51 -4.24 -12.43
CA ASN A 100 2.90 -4.75 -11.20
C ASN A 100 3.89 -4.85 -10.03
N LEU A 101 4.88 -3.98 -9.99
CA LEU A 101 5.87 -3.93 -8.91
C LEU A 101 5.20 -3.86 -7.55
N ALA A 102 5.55 -4.77 -6.65
CA ALA A 102 5.10 -4.73 -5.26
C ALA A 102 5.74 -3.55 -4.54
N VAL A 103 4.93 -2.71 -3.91
CA VAL A 103 5.39 -1.49 -3.23
C VAL A 103 5.36 -1.65 -1.72
N ALA A 104 4.26 -2.14 -1.17
CA ALA A 104 4.11 -2.29 0.29
C ALA A 104 3.17 -3.43 0.63
N VAL A 105 3.42 -4.06 1.77
CA VAL A 105 2.59 -5.13 2.34
C VAL A 105 2.00 -4.64 3.65
N LEU A 106 0.69 -4.89 3.85
CA LEU A 106 0.01 -4.65 5.11
C LEU A 106 -0.37 -5.98 5.75
N ASP A 107 -0.07 -6.13 7.03
CA ASP A 107 -0.56 -7.24 7.86
C ASP A 107 -1.65 -6.72 8.77
N PHE A 108 -2.87 -7.27 8.63
CA PHE A 108 -3.99 -6.88 9.49
C PHE A 108 -3.91 -7.51 10.88
N GLY A 109 -2.95 -8.38 11.12
CA GLY A 109 -2.72 -9.03 12.42
C GLY A 109 -3.59 -10.24 12.68
N SER A 110 -4.76 -10.32 12.06
CA SER A 110 -5.71 -11.43 12.14
C SER A 110 -6.62 -11.41 10.93
N ASP A 111 -7.39 -12.50 10.74
CA ASP A 111 -8.42 -12.52 9.70
C ASP A 111 -9.49 -11.47 10.01
N LYS A 112 -9.82 -10.68 9.00
CA LYS A 112 -10.88 -9.68 9.05
C LYS A 112 -12.00 -10.11 8.12
N THR A 113 -13.20 -10.26 8.66
CA THR A 113 -14.37 -10.72 7.92
C THR A 113 -15.42 -9.64 7.87
N THR A 114 -16.05 -9.47 6.71
CA THR A 114 -17.19 -8.59 6.56
C THR A 114 -18.30 -9.25 5.75
N THR A 115 -19.51 -8.79 5.98
CA THR A 115 -20.70 -9.18 5.18
C THR A 115 -21.33 -8.00 4.47
N THR A 116 -20.83 -6.79 4.69
CA THR A 116 -21.41 -5.55 4.13
C THR A 116 -20.38 -4.67 3.45
N THR A 117 -19.42 -4.14 4.18
CA THR A 117 -18.40 -3.21 3.67
C THR A 117 -17.05 -3.56 4.27
N PHE A 118 -16.02 -3.56 3.45
CA PHE A 118 -14.64 -3.78 3.91
C PHE A 118 -13.84 -2.49 3.66
N THR A 119 -13.31 -1.90 4.74
CA THR A 119 -12.52 -0.69 4.69
C THR A 119 -11.12 -0.96 5.23
N VAL A 120 -10.10 -0.66 4.43
CA VAL A 120 -8.72 -0.63 4.89
C VAL A 120 -8.42 0.82 5.28
N GLN A 121 -8.31 1.06 6.60
CA GLN A 121 -7.91 2.36 7.12
C GLN A 121 -6.40 2.47 7.08
N THR A 122 -5.93 3.56 6.50
CA THR A 122 -4.49 3.85 6.47
C THR A 122 -4.06 4.40 7.83
N PRO A 123 -2.78 4.19 8.24
CA PRO A 123 -2.20 4.97 9.31
C PRO A 123 -2.31 6.47 9.01
N ALA A 124 -2.12 7.32 10.03
CA ALA A 124 -2.13 8.77 9.81
C ALA A 124 -1.10 9.13 8.72
N ASN A 125 -1.51 9.96 7.76
CA ASN A 125 -0.66 10.36 6.64
C ASN A 125 0.25 11.51 7.07
N THR A 126 1.23 11.18 7.90
CA THR A 126 2.23 12.10 8.43
C THR A 126 3.63 11.51 8.25
N ALA A 127 4.64 12.34 8.40
CA ALA A 127 6.03 11.88 8.29
C ALA A 127 6.39 10.78 9.29
N ASP A 128 5.71 10.73 10.44
CA ASP A 128 6.00 9.76 11.51
C ASP A 128 5.22 8.46 11.40
N ALA A 129 4.04 8.49 10.75
CA ALA A 129 3.08 7.40 10.82
C ALA A 129 2.66 6.83 9.47
N ALA A 130 2.91 7.51 8.35
CA ALA A 130 2.50 7.06 7.03
C ALA A 130 3.00 5.65 6.75
N LEU A 131 2.16 4.85 6.09
CA LEU A 131 2.48 3.46 5.75
C LEU A 131 3.74 3.39 4.86
N ILE A 132 3.83 4.27 3.88
CA ILE A 132 4.95 4.31 2.93
C ILE A 132 5.70 5.62 3.15
N ARG A 133 6.95 5.49 3.60
CA ARG A 133 7.80 6.66 3.90
C ARG A 133 9.27 6.31 3.81
N PHE A 134 10.07 7.31 3.49
CA PHE A 134 11.53 7.31 3.61
C PHE A 134 11.91 8.29 4.72
N ALA A 135 12.24 7.77 5.85
CA ALA A 135 12.64 8.55 7.03
C ALA A 135 14.03 9.17 6.88
#